data_b7eb8154d8deda2b2a7fbcd0e1534069
#
_entry.id   b7eb8154d8deda2b2a7fbcd0e1534069
#
_cell.length_a   1.000
_cell.length_b   1.000
_cell.length_c   1.000
_cell.angle_alpha   90.00
_cell.angle_beta   90.00
_cell.angle_gamma   90.00
#
_symmetry.space_group_name_H-M   'P 1'
#
loop_
_entity.id
_entity.type
_entity.pdbx_description
1 polymer ?
#
loop_
_entity_poly.entity_id
_entity_poly.type
_entity_poly.pdbx_seq_one_letter_code
_entity_poly.pdbx_strand_id
1 'polypeptide(L)'
;PGGNATGLSLMAVDLSGKHLALLKEAVPNLSRLALVVDATYPAKEPVTRSYEKAARDLGISLWPVEISGPDDVEPVFAKIVADRANGFALTVGALLFNQRARIGASALAHRLPAICYISEEVPHGYLMSYGQDFPDFFRRAAGYVDKILKGAKPADLPVEQPTKFKLV
;
A
#
# COMPACT_ATOMS: atom_id res chain seq x y z
N PRO A 1 -13.55 19.81 -3.12
CA PRO A 1 -14.28 20.74 -2.26
C PRO A 1 -15.37 21.46 -3.06
N GLY A 2 -16.52 21.75 -2.43
CA GLY A 2 -17.65 22.43 -3.07
C GLY A 2 -18.75 21.52 -3.62
N GLY A 3 -18.55 20.20 -3.65
CA GLY A 3 -19.56 19.20 -3.98
C GLY A 3 -20.17 18.52 -2.76
N ASN A 4 -20.86 17.39 -2.99
CA ASN A 4 -21.47 16.58 -1.92
C ASN A 4 -20.54 15.47 -1.45
N ALA A 5 -19.21 15.73 -1.37
CA ALA A 5 -18.22 14.77 -0.92
C ALA A 5 -17.11 15.47 -0.13
N THR A 6 -16.69 14.81 0.95
CA THR A 6 -15.53 15.15 1.77
C THR A 6 -14.92 13.86 2.32
N GLY A 7 -13.82 13.93 3.04
CA GLY A 7 -13.20 12.77 3.68
C GLY A 7 -11.72 12.95 4.00
N LEU A 8 -11.03 11.83 4.11
CA LEU A 8 -9.59 11.77 4.39
C LEU A 8 -8.86 11.08 3.24
N SER A 9 -7.67 11.60 2.88
CA SER A 9 -6.80 11.04 1.84
C SER A 9 -5.87 9.99 2.41
N LEU A 10 -5.57 8.95 1.63
CA LEU A 10 -4.56 7.92 1.97
C LEU A 10 -3.13 8.34 1.58
N MET A 11 -2.97 9.31 0.69
CA MET A 11 -1.67 9.76 0.14
C MET A 11 -0.82 8.60 -0.42
N ALA A 12 -1.44 7.57 -0.97
CA ALA A 12 -0.73 6.37 -1.42
C ALA A 12 0.33 6.65 -2.50
N VAL A 13 0.08 7.63 -3.37
CA VAL A 13 1.04 8.06 -4.41
C VAL A 13 2.30 8.65 -3.77
N ASP A 14 2.14 9.50 -2.77
CA ASP A 14 3.25 10.24 -2.15
C ASP A 14 4.15 9.36 -1.28
N LEU A 15 3.61 8.24 -0.77
CA LEU A 15 4.36 7.31 0.08
C LEU A 15 5.26 6.34 -0.69
N SER A 16 5.07 6.17 -1.99
CA SER A 16 5.78 5.16 -2.81
C SER A 16 7.30 5.29 -2.70
N GLY A 17 7.83 6.51 -2.77
CA GLY A 17 9.27 6.76 -2.64
C GLY A 17 9.81 6.40 -1.26
N LYS A 18 9.07 6.74 -0.20
CA LYS A 18 9.48 6.40 1.18
C LYS A 18 9.44 4.90 1.43
N HIS A 19 8.44 4.19 0.88
CA HIS A 19 8.37 2.73 0.94
C HIS A 19 9.64 2.08 0.37
N LEU A 20 10.02 2.44 -0.85
CA LEU A 20 11.19 1.83 -1.49
C LEU A 20 12.49 2.22 -0.79
N ALA A 21 12.61 3.46 -0.30
CA ALA A 21 13.77 3.89 0.46
C ALA A 21 13.93 3.08 1.76
N LEU A 22 12.84 2.91 2.52
CA LEU A 22 12.84 2.12 3.75
C LEU A 22 13.17 0.64 3.50
N LEU A 23 12.54 0.05 2.48
CA LEU A 23 12.79 -1.35 2.14
C LEU A 23 14.25 -1.55 1.68
N LYS A 24 14.81 -0.62 0.91
CA LYS A 24 16.21 -0.69 0.47
C LYS A 24 17.20 -0.49 1.62
N GLU A 25 16.86 0.33 2.60
CA GLU A 25 17.66 0.51 3.82
C GLU A 25 17.69 -0.79 4.65
N ALA A 26 16.55 -1.46 4.79
CA ALA A 26 16.46 -2.74 5.51
C ALA A 26 17.06 -3.92 4.71
N VAL A 27 17.07 -3.82 3.37
CA VAL A 27 17.55 -4.86 2.45
C VAL A 27 18.56 -4.23 1.49
N PRO A 28 19.84 -4.05 1.90
CA PRO A 28 20.83 -3.27 1.12
C PRO A 28 21.10 -3.82 -0.28
N ASN A 29 20.95 -5.14 -0.49
CA ASN A 29 21.11 -5.80 -1.79
C ASN A 29 19.83 -5.82 -2.64
N LEU A 30 18.77 -5.10 -2.22
CA LEU A 30 17.54 -5.00 -2.99
C LEU A 30 17.79 -4.37 -4.36
N SER A 31 17.53 -5.12 -5.40
CA SER A 31 17.79 -4.71 -6.79
C SER A 31 16.67 -5.11 -7.76
N ARG A 32 15.86 -6.12 -7.40
CA ARG A 32 14.78 -6.65 -8.22
C ARG A 32 13.51 -6.75 -7.39
N LEU A 33 12.55 -5.87 -7.67
CA LEU A 33 11.35 -5.72 -6.84
C LEU A 33 10.08 -5.96 -7.67
N ALA A 34 9.24 -6.85 -7.21
CA ALA A 34 7.88 -6.97 -7.73
C ALA A 34 6.97 -5.94 -7.02
N LEU A 35 6.17 -5.22 -7.77
CA LEU A 35 5.08 -4.41 -7.22
C LEU A 35 3.78 -5.18 -7.37
N VAL A 36 3.24 -5.69 -6.27
CA VAL A 36 1.94 -6.38 -6.26
C VAL A 36 0.83 -5.34 -6.24
N VAL A 37 0.04 -5.35 -7.29
CA VAL A 37 -0.99 -4.34 -7.58
C VAL A 37 -2.37 -4.95 -7.43
N ASP A 38 -3.25 -4.30 -6.68
CA ASP A 38 -4.69 -4.60 -6.69
C ASP A 38 -5.27 -4.11 -8.02
N ALA A 39 -5.62 -5.04 -8.91
CA ALA A 39 -6.18 -4.71 -10.23
C ALA A 39 -7.51 -3.97 -10.14
N THR A 40 -8.23 -4.12 -9.02
CA THR A 40 -9.55 -3.50 -8.78
C THR A 40 -9.45 -2.08 -8.20
N TYR A 41 -8.25 -1.67 -7.76
CA TYR A 41 -8.06 -0.37 -7.13
C TYR A 41 -8.14 0.78 -8.16
N PRO A 42 -9.08 1.73 -8.03
CA PRO A 42 -9.28 2.77 -9.06
C PRO A 42 -8.08 3.67 -9.31
N ALA A 43 -7.23 3.89 -8.29
CA ALA A 43 -6.04 4.72 -8.39
C ALA A 43 -4.75 3.90 -8.60
N LYS A 44 -4.82 2.66 -9.11
CA LYS A 44 -3.66 1.80 -9.33
C LYS A 44 -2.61 2.43 -10.23
N GLU A 45 -3.03 3.08 -11.32
CA GLU A 45 -2.11 3.67 -12.29
C GLU A 45 -1.21 4.77 -11.73
N PRO A 46 -1.73 5.83 -11.06
CA PRO A 46 -0.86 6.85 -10.47
C PRO A 46 0.05 6.30 -9.37
N VAL A 47 -0.41 5.33 -8.58
CA VAL A 47 0.42 4.67 -7.55
C VAL A 47 1.55 3.86 -8.21
N THR A 48 1.24 3.04 -9.21
CA THR A 48 2.24 2.25 -9.96
C THR A 48 3.31 3.16 -10.56
N ARG A 49 2.92 4.23 -11.28
CA ARG A 49 3.87 5.19 -11.86
C ARG A 49 4.76 5.85 -10.80
N SER A 50 4.24 6.13 -9.61
CA SER A 50 5.03 6.70 -8.53
C SER A 50 6.09 5.70 -8.01
N TYR A 51 5.72 4.43 -7.86
CA TYR A 51 6.67 3.37 -7.52
C TYR A 51 7.74 3.17 -8.59
N GLU A 52 7.36 3.15 -9.86
CA GLU A 52 8.30 3.03 -10.98
C GLU A 52 9.30 4.18 -11.01
N LYS A 53 8.83 5.41 -10.77
CA LYS A 53 9.72 6.57 -10.67
C LYS A 53 10.70 6.40 -9.52
N ALA A 54 10.21 6.10 -8.33
CA ALA A 54 11.04 5.92 -7.14
C ALA A 54 12.06 4.77 -7.30
N ALA A 55 11.67 3.68 -7.96
CA ALA A 55 12.56 2.55 -8.23
C ALA A 55 13.70 2.96 -9.16
N ARG A 56 13.44 3.72 -10.24
CA ARG A 56 14.47 4.28 -11.10
C ARG A 56 15.47 5.16 -10.34
N ASP A 57 14.95 6.05 -9.49
CA ASP A 57 15.78 6.96 -8.68
C ASP A 57 16.69 6.21 -7.69
N LEU A 58 16.28 5.01 -7.25
CA LEU A 58 17.02 4.14 -6.32
C LEU A 58 17.83 3.03 -7.00
N GLY A 59 17.84 2.95 -8.33
CA GLY A 59 18.51 1.90 -9.08
C GLY A 59 17.93 0.50 -8.86
N ILE A 60 16.61 0.40 -8.63
CA ILE A 60 15.87 -0.85 -8.44
C ILE A 60 15.14 -1.19 -9.74
N SER A 61 15.32 -2.42 -10.24
CA SER A 61 14.49 -2.97 -11.32
C SER A 61 13.13 -3.36 -10.75
N LEU A 62 12.10 -2.59 -11.08
CA LEU A 62 10.73 -2.83 -10.60
C LEU A 62 9.83 -3.23 -11.77
N TRP A 63 8.95 -4.20 -11.53
CA TRP A 63 7.84 -4.52 -12.44
C TRP A 63 6.55 -4.79 -11.69
N PRO A 64 5.42 -4.30 -12.20
CA PRO A 64 4.12 -4.56 -11.61
C PRO A 64 3.64 -5.98 -11.94
N VAL A 65 2.95 -6.60 -10.98
CA VAL A 65 2.18 -7.84 -11.13
C VAL A 65 0.80 -7.63 -10.53
N GLU A 66 -0.24 -7.92 -11.27
CA GLU A 66 -1.61 -7.66 -10.83
C GLU A 66 -2.23 -8.90 -10.18
N ILE A 67 -3.01 -8.67 -9.13
CA ILE A 67 -3.94 -9.62 -8.51
C ILE A 67 -5.35 -9.08 -8.76
N SER A 68 -6.18 -9.84 -9.47
CA SER A 68 -7.57 -9.52 -9.81
C SER A 68 -8.58 -10.29 -8.95
N GLY A 69 -8.13 -11.37 -8.34
CA GLY A 69 -8.93 -12.22 -7.48
C GLY A 69 -8.11 -13.06 -6.49
N PRO A 70 -8.76 -13.73 -5.55
CA PRO A 70 -8.07 -14.56 -4.56
C PRO A 70 -7.20 -15.66 -5.18
N ASP A 71 -7.64 -16.24 -6.31
CA ASP A 71 -6.95 -17.37 -6.96
C ASP A 71 -5.69 -16.96 -7.71
N ASP A 72 -5.43 -15.67 -7.86
CA ASP A 72 -4.21 -15.16 -8.51
C ASP A 72 -3.01 -15.14 -7.56
N VAL A 73 -3.21 -15.28 -6.24
CA VAL A 73 -2.12 -15.08 -5.26
C VAL A 73 -0.97 -16.06 -5.52
N GLU A 74 -1.23 -17.34 -5.56
CA GLU A 74 -0.18 -18.35 -5.74
C GLU A 74 0.48 -18.29 -7.13
N PRO A 75 -0.26 -18.16 -8.26
CA PRO A 75 0.34 -17.96 -9.57
C PRO A 75 1.23 -16.73 -9.66
N VAL A 76 0.79 -15.61 -9.07
CA VAL A 76 1.56 -14.36 -9.04
C VAL A 76 2.86 -14.55 -8.25
N PHE A 77 2.82 -15.21 -7.09
CA PHE A 77 4.04 -15.46 -6.31
C PHE A 77 4.98 -16.45 -6.99
N ALA A 78 4.47 -17.47 -7.66
CA ALA A 78 5.28 -18.38 -8.48
C ALA A 78 6.04 -17.58 -9.57
N LYS A 79 5.38 -16.63 -10.23
CA LYS A 79 6.00 -15.73 -11.21
C LYS A 79 7.05 -14.82 -10.58
N ILE A 80 6.76 -14.18 -9.45
CA ILE A 80 7.70 -13.31 -8.71
C ILE A 80 9.01 -14.05 -8.41
N VAL A 81 8.89 -15.29 -7.96
CA VAL A 81 10.06 -16.17 -7.67
C VAL A 81 10.79 -16.55 -8.94
N ALA A 82 10.09 -16.97 -9.99
CA ALA A 82 10.69 -17.31 -11.30
C ALA A 82 11.46 -16.12 -11.91
N ASP A 83 10.93 -14.91 -11.75
CA ASP A 83 11.55 -13.66 -12.19
C ASP A 83 12.68 -13.19 -11.26
N ARG A 84 13.03 -13.99 -10.23
CA ARG A 84 14.13 -13.74 -9.28
C ARG A 84 14.02 -12.40 -8.57
N ALA A 85 12.81 -12.03 -8.12
CA ALA A 85 12.65 -10.91 -7.20
C ALA A 85 13.44 -11.19 -5.91
N ASN A 86 14.02 -10.16 -5.33
CA ASN A 86 14.62 -10.23 -4.00
C ASN A 86 13.88 -9.36 -2.97
N GLY A 87 12.65 -8.99 -3.30
CA GLY A 87 11.69 -8.30 -2.45
C GLY A 87 10.43 -7.92 -3.22
N PHE A 88 9.40 -7.52 -2.52
CA PHE A 88 8.20 -6.95 -3.15
C PHE A 88 7.60 -5.83 -2.31
N ALA A 89 6.80 -4.99 -2.96
CA ALA A 89 5.96 -3.99 -2.33
C ALA A 89 4.50 -4.21 -2.74
N LEU A 90 3.57 -3.79 -1.89
CA LEU A 90 2.14 -3.84 -2.21
C LEU A 90 1.61 -2.43 -2.46
N THR A 91 0.69 -2.31 -3.41
CA THR A 91 -0.18 -1.14 -3.47
C THR A 91 -1.27 -1.25 -2.41
N VAL A 92 -1.91 -0.13 -2.10
CA VAL A 92 -3.12 -0.17 -1.27
C VAL A 92 -4.29 -0.76 -2.08
N GLY A 93 -5.14 -1.55 -1.43
CA GLY A 93 -6.32 -2.12 -2.08
C GLY A 93 -7.07 -3.09 -1.17
N ALA A 94 -8.39 -3.12 -1.27
CA ALA A 94 -9.22 -3.98 -0.44
C ALA A 94 -8.99 -5.47 -0.73
N LEU A 95 -8.74 -5.83 -1.99
CA LEU A 95 -8.45 -7.21 -2.38
C LEU A 95 -7.15 -7.69 -1.72
N LEU A 96 -6.07 -6.92 -1.81
CA LEU A 96 -4.78 -7.28 -1.20
C LEU A 96 -4.90 -7.38 0.32
N PHE A 97 -5.60 -6.45 0.97
CA PHE A 97 -5.83 -6.50 2.40
C PHE A 97 -6.62 -7.74 2.82
N ASN A 98 -7.65 -8.12 2.07
CA ASN A 98 -8.42 -9.34 2.34
C ASN A 98 -7.58 -10.62 2.14
N GLN A 99 -6.58 -10.60 1.26
CA GLN A 99 -5.66 -11.71 1.00
C GLN A 99 -4.35 -11.61 1.80
N ARG A 100 -4.21 -10.68 2.74
CA ARG A 100 -2.96 -10.38 3.45
C ARG A 100 -2.30 -11.61 4.10
N ALA A 101 -3.10 -12.52 4.65
CA ALA A 101 -2.56 -13.74 5.28
C ALA A 101 -1.94 -14.70 4.24
N ARG A 102 -2.58 -14.88 3.07
CA ARG A 102 -2.06 -15.72 1.98
C ARG A 102 -0.81 -15.10 1.35
N ILE A 103 -0.86 -13.80 1.09
CA ILE A 103 0.26 -13.04 0.55
C ILE A 103 1.46 -13.08 1.53
N GLY A 104 1.21 -12.86 2.81
CA GLY A 104 2.25 -12.93 3.85
C GLY A 104 2.83 -14.33 4.03
N ALA A 105 2.00 -15.37 3.97
CA ALA A 105 2.48 -16.76 3.97
C ALA A 105 3.39 -17.06 2.77
N SER A 106 3.04 -16.56 1.58
CA SER A 106 3.87 -16.66 0.38
C SER A 106 5.19 -15.90 0.53
N ALA A 107 5.16 -14.71 1.14
CA ALA A 107 6.37 -13.94 1.46
C ALA A 107 7.35 -14.74 2.33
N LEU A 108 6.85 -15.35 3.41
CA LEU A 108 7.65 -16.17 4.32
C LEU A 108 8.18 -17.44 3.64
N ALA A 109 7.33 -18.17 2.91
CA ALA A 109 7.71 -19.40 2.22
C ALA A 109 8.87 -19.18 1.22
N HIS A 110 8.88 -18.03 0.55
CA HIS A 110 9.89 -17.68 -0.45
C HIS A 110 10.98 -16.75 0.08
N ARG A 111 10.96 -16.38 1.37
CA ARG A 111 11.92 -15.46 2.01
C ARG A 111 12.03 -14.12 1.27
N LEU A 112 10.89 -13.60 0.82
CA LEU A 112 10.81 -12.33 0.12
C LEU A 112 10.47 -11.22 1.12
N PRO A 113 11.40 -10.32 1.43
CA PRO A 113 11.09 -9.15 2.26
C PRO A 113 10.07 -8.27 1.54
N ALA A 114 9.09 -7.79 2.30
CA ALA A 114 7.98 -7.01 1.77
C ALA A 114 7.72 -5.77 2.60
N ILE A 115 7.30 -4.70 1.92
CA ILE A 115 6.74 -3.51 2.55
C ILE A 115 5.29 -3.31 2.12
N CYS A 116 4.45 -2.97 3.10
CA CYS A 116 3.02 -2.69 2.91
C CYS A 116 2.61 -1.36 3.54
N TYR A 117 1.37 -0.95 3.33
CA TYR A 117 0.83 0.31 3.87
C TYR A 117 0.26 0.18 5.28
N ILE A 118 -0.19 -1.00 5.66
CA ILE A 118 -1.08 -1.23 6.81
C ILE A 118 -0.33 -2.04 7.86
N SER A 119 -0.20 -1.50 9.09
CA SER A 119 0.54 -2.15 10.18
C SER A 119 -0.04 -3.52 10.56
N GLU A 120 -1.34 -3.71 10.39
CA GLU A 120 -2.06 -4.95 10.65
C GLU A 120 -1.71 -6.09 9.68
N GLU A 121 -0.98 -5.79 8.61
CA GLU A 121 -0.48 -6.80 7.66
C GLU A 121 0.83 -7.44 8.16
N VAL A 122 1.67 -6.69 8.90
CA VAL A 122 3.01 -7.14 9.33
C VAL A 122 2.99 -8.50 10.07
N PRO A 123 2.06 -8.78 11.01
CA PRO A 123 2.01 -10.07 11.70
C PRO A 123 1.77 -11.28 10.78
N HIS A 124 1.33 -11.06 9.55
CA HIS A 124 1.10 -12.13 8.57
C HIS A 124 2.35 -12.55 7.79
N GLY A 125 3.50 -11.88 8.00
CA GLY A 125 4.77 -12.28 7.38
C GLY A 125 5.40 -11.20 6.49
N TYR A 126 4.94 -9.97 6.55
CA TYR A 126 5.60 -8.85 5.89
C TYR A 126 6.77 -8.35 6.75
N LEU A 127 7.83 -7.87 6.11
CA LEU A 127 9.00 -7.37 6.82
C LEU A 127 8.69 -6.07 7.58
N MET A 128 7.92 -5.19 6.94
CA MET A 128 7.60 -3.89 7.51
C MET A 128 6.35 -3.28 6.87
N SER A 129 5.79 -2.29 7.53
CA SER A 129 4.80 -1.39 6.97
C SER A 129 5.18 0.07 7.20
N TYR A 130 4.83 0.92 6.26
CA TYR A 130 4.86 2.36 6.46
C TYR A 130 3.60 3.00 5.89
N GLY A 131 2.79 3.57 6.73
CA GLY A 131 1.52 4.16 6.34
C GLY A 131 0.87 4.92 7.46
N GLN A 132 -0.34 5.35 7.25
CA GLN A 132 -1.09 6.05 8.27
C GLN A 132 -1.54 5.12 9.39
N ASP A 133 -1.75 5.69 10.57
CA ASP A 133 -2.39 5.00 11.69
C ASP A 133 -3.88 4.85 11.39
N PHE A 134 -4.30 3.64 10.95
CA PHE A 134 -5.69 3.38 10.56
C PHE A 134 -6.70 3.56 11.72
N PRO A 135 -6.42 3.14 12.97
CA PRO A 135 -7.27 3.48 14.09
C PRO A 135 -7.51 4.98 14.28
N ASP A 136 -6.46 5.81 14.14
CA ASP A 136 -6.60 7.26 14.20
C ASP A 136 -7.38 7.81 12.99
N PHE A 137 -7.12 7.29 11.81
CA PHE A 137 -7.81 7.64 10.57
C PHE A 137 -9.32 7.42 10.68
N PHE A 138 -9.76 6.25 11.12
CA PHE A 138 -11.18 5.95 11.30
C PHE A 138 -11.84 6.77 12.42
N ARG A 139 -11.10 7.07 13.50
CA ARG A 139 -11.59 7.95 14.55
C ARG A 139 -11.85 9.36 14.03
N ARG A 140 -10.96 9.89 13.21
CA ARG A 140 -11.13 11.19 12.55
C ARG A 140 -12.28 11.17 11.53
N ALA A 141 -12.43 10.10 10.75
CA ALA A 141 -13.54 9.91 9.83
C ALA A 141 -14.89 9.94 10.56
N ALA A 142 -15.00 9.30 11.73
CA ALA A 142 -16.20 9.35 12.56
C ALA A 142 -16.55 10.79 12.99
N GLY A 143 -15.55 11.64 13.23
CA GLY A 143 -15.77 13.07 13.51
C GLY A 143 -16.37 13.82 12.33
N TYR A 144 -16.05 13.44 11.07
CA TYR A 144 -16.69 14.00 9.89
C TYR A 144 -18.15 13.57 9.77
N VAL A 145 -18.43 12.29 10.05
CA VAL A 145 -19.81 11.76 10.08
C VAL A 145 -20.63 12.50 11.12
N ASP A 146 -20.12 12.69 12.33
CA ASP A 146 -20.82 13.42 13.40
C ASP A 146 -21.16 14.86 12.98
N LYS A 147 -20.21 15.59 12.40
CA LYS A 147 -20.43 16.95 11.89
C LYS A 147 -21.53 16.99 10.83
N ILE A 148 -21.52 16.05 9.88
CA ILE A 148 -22.50 15.99 8.78
C ILE A 148 -23.88 15.64 9.35
N LEU A 149 -23.99 14.70 10.27
CA LEU A 149 -25.25 14.35 10.92
C LEU A 149 -25.83 15.52 11.76
N LYS A 150 -24.97 16.43 12.24
CA LYS A 150 -25.37 17.66 12.93
C LYS A 150 -25.65 18.84 11.99
N GLY A 151 -25.66 18.61 10.67
CA GLY A 151 -26.06 19.59 9.66
C GLY A 151 -24.94 20.31 8.93
N ALA A 152 -23.67 19.98 9.17
CA ALA A 152 -22.57 20.51 8.37
C ALA A 152 -22.66 19.97 6.93
N LYS A 153 -22.42 20.83 5.95
CA LYS A 153 -22.40 20.41 4.54
C LYS A 153 -21.04 19.79 4.19
N PRO A 154 -20.99 18.68 3.47
CA PRO A 154 -19.72 18.12 2.99
C PRO A 154 -18.84 19.12 2.24
N ALA A 155 -19.46 20.04 1.49
CA ALA A 155 -18.78 21.09 0.75
C ALA A 155 -17.93 22.04 1.64
N ASP A 156 -18.34 22.23 2.88
CA ASP A 156 -17.68 23.13 3.84
C ASP A 156 -16.61 22.41 4.67
N LEU A 157 -16.50 21.09 4.53
CA LEU A 157 -15.51 20.27 5.22
C LEU A 157 -14.33 19.99 4.29
N PRO A 158 -13.09 20.32 4.68
CA PRO A 158 -11.91 20.06 3.85
C PRO A 158 -11.66 18.55 3.71
N VAL A 159 -11.09 18.14 2.58
CA VAL A 159 -10.47 16.80 2.47
C VAL A 159 -9.16 16.85 3.26
N GLU A 160 -9.07 16.08 4.34
CA GLU A 160 -7.90 16.06 5.20
C GLU A 160 -6.83 15.09 4.70
N GLN A 161 -5.58 15.48 4.83
CA GLN A 161 -4.42 14.61 4.65
C GLN A 161 -4.00 14.02 6.00
N PRO A 162 -3.43 12.81 6.04
CA PRO A 162 -2.88 12.24 7.25
C PRO A 162 -1.66 13.07 7.72
N THR A 163 -1.58 13.28 9.02
CA THR A 163 -0.46 13.97 9.66
C THR A 163 0.42 13.03 10.48
N LYS A 164 -0.05 11.80 10.70
CA LYS A 164 0.66 10.77 11.46
C LYS A 164 0.89 9.54 10.59
N PHE A 165 2.14 9.19 10.45
CA PHE A 165 2.59 7.97 9.79
C PHE A 165 3.27 7.06 10.80
N LYS A 166 3.11 5.75 10.62
CA LYS A 166 3.66 4.73 11.48
C LYS A 166 4.55 3.80 10.66
N LEU A 167 5.77 3.58 11.14
CA LEU A 167 6.66 2.52 10.68
C LEU A 167 6.56 1.36 11.69
N VAL A 168 6.31 0.15 11.19
CA VAL A 168 6.29 -1.09 11.98
C VAL A 168 7.17 -2.12 11.30
#